data_5badca8e0de086aa939986f1abdcf00b
#
_entry.id   5badca8e0de086aa939986f1abdcf00b
#
_cell.length_a   1.000
_cell.length_b   1.000
_cell.length_c   1.000
_cell.angle_alpha   90.00
_cell.angle_beta   90.00
_cell.angle_gamma   90.00
#
_symmetry.space_group_name_H-M   'P 1'
#
loop_
_entity.id
_entity.type
_entity.pdbx_description
1 polymer ?
#
loop_
_entity_poly.entity_id
_entity_poly.type
_entity_poly.pdbx_seq_one_letter_code
_entity_poly.pdbx_strand_id
1 'polypeptide(L)' 'MTVEELYRKFETLTVDMVVEEKHDILECAAMMMAQAMRIYKTALSPEDYEAMIKTILESKVDITEMESPTLQ' A
#
# COMPACT_ATOMS: atom_id res chain seq x y z
N MET A 1 3.14 13.19 14.06
CA MET A 1 2.48 11.93 13.69
C MET A 1 3.50 10.80 13.65
N THR A 2 3.21 9.69 14.32
CA THR A 2 4.09 8.53 14.29
C THR A 2 3.84 7.70 13.02
N VAL A 3 4.76 6.80 12.72
CA VAL A 3 4.60 5.88 11.58
C VAL A 3 3.37 5.00 11.78
N GLU A 4 3.09 4.56 13.02
CA GLU A 4 1.91 3.77 13.32
C GLU A 4 0.62 4.54 13.06
N GLU A 5 0.57 5.82 13.43
CA GLU A 5 -0.58 6.67 13.16
C GLU A 5 -0.78 6.86 11.66
N LEU A 6 0.31 7.05 10.93
CA LEU A 6 0.27 7.17 9.47
C LEU A 6 -0.28 5.89 8.85
N TYR A 7 0.22 4.74 9.28
CA TYR A 7 -0.26 3.43 8.80
C TYR A 7 -1.76 3.28 9.03
N ARG A 8 -2.24 3.63 10.23
CA ARG A 8 -3.66 3.53 10.56
C ARG A 8 -4.54 4.44 9.72
N LYS A 9 -4.04 5.63 9.39
CA LYS A 9 -4.79 6.55 8.53
C LYS A 9 -4.97 5.98 7.12
N PHE A 10 -3.93 5.37 6.56
CA PHE A 10 -4.05 4.71 5.26
C PHE A 10 -4.98 3.52 5.33
N GLU A 11 -4.90 2.73 6.40
CA GLU A 11 -5.79 1.59 6.60
C GLU A 11 -7.24 2.02 6.68
N THR A 12 -7.53 3.06 7.46
CA THR A 12 -8.89 3.60 7.60
C THR A 12 -9.41 4.08 6.25
N LEU A 13 -8.59 4.80 5.48
CA LEU A 13 -8.98 5.27 4.16
C LEU A 13 -9.31 4.10 3.24
N THR A 14 -8.51 3.06 3.26
CA THR A 14 -8.72 1.87 2.44
C THR A 14 -10.04 1.18 2.81
N VAL A 15 -10.29 0.99 4.11
CA VAL A 15 -11.53 0.38 4.59
C VAL A 15 -12.73 1.21 4.16
N ASP A 16 -12.67 2.53 4.30
CA ASP A 16 -13.75 3.43 3.90
C ASP A 16 -14.04 3.31 2.41
N MET A 17 -13.02 3.24 1.57
CA MET A 17 -13.21 3.10 0.14
C MET A 17 -13.87 1.79 -0.25
N VAL A 18 -13.53 0.71 0.43
CA VAL A 18 -14.11 -0.60 0.13
C VAL A 18 -15.52 -0.71 0.69
N VAL A 19 -15.72 -0.31 1.95
CA VAL A 19 -16.99 -0.48 2.65
C VAL A 19 -18.00 0.61 2.29
N GLU A 20 -17.62 1.87 2.42
CA GLU A 20 -18.54 3.00 2.23
C GLU A 20 -18.71 3.37 0.76
N GLU A 21 -17.61 3.45 0.01
CA GLU A 21 -17.63 3.85 -1.38
C GLU A 21 -17.80 2.66 -2.33
N LYS A 22 -17.74 1.46 -1.82
CA LYS A 22 -17.95 0.19 -2.55
C LYS A 22 -17.02 -0.02 -3.73
N HIS A 23 -15.79 0.49 -3.63
CA HIS A 23 -14.76 0.19 -4.61
C HIS A 23 -14.23 -1.23 -4.42
N ASP A 24 -13.85 -1.86 -5.51
CA ASP A 24 -13.19 -3.17 -5.48
C ASP A 24 -11.86 -3.04 -4.73
N ILE A 25 -11.62 -3.95 -3.79
CA ILE A 25 -10.40 -3.92 -2.98
C ILE A 25 -9.14 -4.07 -3.83
N LEU A 26 -9.21 -4.83 -4.92
CA LEU A 26 -8.05 -5.00 -5.80
C LEU A 26 -7.78 -3.74 -6.62
N GLU A 27 -8.82 -2.99 -6.98
CA GLU A 27 -8.64 -1.69 -7.61
C GLU A 27 -7.98 -0.71 -6.65
N CYS A 28 -8.40 -0.72 -5.39
CA CYS A 28 -7.78 0.11 -4.36
C CYS A 28 -6.29 -0.23 -4.20
N ALA A 29 -5.97 -1.51 -4.14
CA ALA A 29 -4.59 -1.96 -4.03
C ALA A 29 -3.75 -1.52 -5.23
N ALA A 30 -4.30 -1.64 -6.44
CA ALA A 30 -3.61 -1.23 -7.66
C ALA A 30 -3.31 0.27 -7.66
N MET A 31 -4.28 1.08 -7.24
CA MET A 31 -4.09 2.53 -7.17
C MET A 31 -3.08 2.92 -6.10
N MET A 32 -3.12 2.26 -4.95
CA MET A 32 -2.14 2.50 -3.88
C MET A 32 -0.73 2.16 -4.34
N MET A 33 -0.56 1.04 -5.04
CA MET A 33 0.74 0.64 -5.56
C MET A 33 1.25 1.63 -6.60
N ALA A 34 0.40 2.07 -7.49
CA ALA A 34 0.76 3.06 -8.52
C ALA A 34 1.23 4.37 -7.88
N GLN A 35 0.53 4.83 -6.85
CA GLN A 35 0.91 6.04 -6.12
C GLN A 35 2.24 5.86 -5.40
N ALA A 36 2.41 4.73 -4.71
CA ALA A 36 3.64 4.43 -3.99
C ALA A 36 4.84 4.40 -4.95
N MET A 37 4.70 3.76 -6.09
CA MET A 37 5.78 3.66 -7.07
C MET A 37 6.13 5.03 -7.67
N ARG A 38 5.15 5.88 -7.90
CA ARG A 38 5.40 7.25 -8.36
C ARG A 38 6.22 8.04 -7.34
N ILE A 39 5.89 7.90 -6.06
CA ILE A 39 6.62 8.57 -4.99
C ILE A 39 8.07 8.08 -4.96
N TYR A 40 8.28 6.77 -4.98
CA TYR A 40 9.63 6.22 -4.99
C TYR A 40 10.44 6.69 -6.19
N LYS A 41 9.84 6.66 -7.37
CA LYS A 41 10.52 7.10 -8.59
C LYS A 41 10.88 8.58 -8.56
N THR A 42 10.05 9.39 -7.93
CA THR A 42 10.29 10.82 -7.79
C THR A 42 11.38 11.12 -6.77
N ALA A 43 11.38 10.41 -5.65
CA ALA A 43 12.24 10.71 -4.50
C ALA A 43 13.60 10.02 -4.53
N LEU A 44 13.74 8.93 -5.29
CA LEU A 44 14.95 8.12 -5.30
C LEU A 44 15.69 8.23 -6.64
N SER A 45 17.02 8.02 -6.60
CA SER A 45 17.80 7.86 -7.81
C SER A 45 17.36 6.60 -8.56
N PRO A 46 17.66 6.46 -9.87
CA PRO A 46 17.32 5.24 -10.59
C PRO A 46 17.85 3.97 -9.93
N GLU A 47 19.08 4.01 -9.40
CA GLU A 47 19.67 2.86 -8.71
C GLU A 47 18.93 2.53 -7.40
N ASP A 48 18.61 3.55 -6.61
CA ASP A 48 17.90 3.37 -5.35
C ASP A 48 16.47 2.92 -5.57
N TYR A 49 15.83 3.39 -6.65
CA TYR A 49 14.50 2.95 -7.02
C TYR A 49 14.49 1.45 -7.33
N GLU A 50 15.44 0.98 -8.15
CA GLU A 50 15.54 -0.45 -8.47
C GLU A 50 15.80 -1.29 -7.21
N ALA A 51 16.68 -0.80 -6.32
CA ALA A 51 16.97 -1.49 -5.06
C ALA A 51 15.73 -1.56 -4.17
N MET A 52 14.94 -0.49 -4.12
CA MET A 52 13.71 -0.46 -3.33
C MET A 52 12.68 -1.46 -3.86
N ILE A 53 12.48 -1.50 -5.17
CA ILE A 53 11.54 -2.45 -5.78
C ILE A 53 11.96 -3.89 -5.48
N LYS A 54 13.25 -4.19 -5.57
CA LYS A 54 13.78 -5.51 -5.25
C LYS A 54 13.51 -5.86 -3.78
N THR A 55 13.75 -4.91 -2.87
CA THR A 55 13.50 -5.12 -1.44
C THR A 55 12.03 -5.41 -1.17
N ILE A 56 11.13 -4.67 -1.82
CA ILE A 56 9.68 -4.87 -1.69
C ILE A 56 9.29 -6.28 -2.14
N LEU A 57 9.82 -6.72 -3.28
CA LEU A 57 9.51 -8.05 -3.81
C LEU A 57 10.05 -9.16 -2.90
N GLU A 58 11.21 -8.96 -2.30
CA GLU A 58 11.81 -9.93 -1.38
C GLU A 58 11.06 -10.01 -0.05
N SER A 59 10.36 -8.95 0.36
CA SER A 59 9.63 -8.91 1.63
C SER A 59 8.23 -9.51 1.55
N LYS A 60 7.84 -10.05 0.41
CA LYS A 60 6.49 -10.61 0.21
C LYS A 60 6.11 -11.70 1.21
N VAL A 61 7.08 -12.44 1.71
CA VAL A 61 6.85 -13.53 2.68
C VAL A 61 6.53 -13.02 4.08
N ASP A 62 6.84 -11.75 4.37
CA ASP A 62 6.60 -11.12 5.66
C ASP A 62 5.26 -10.39 5.72
N ILE A 63 4.51 -10.39 4.62
CA ILE A 63 3.23 -9.70 4.54
C ILE A 63 2.15 -10.57 5.16
N THR A 64 1.37 -9.99 6.07
CA THR A 64 0.23 -10.66 6.68
C THR A 64 -1.07 -10.16 6.06
N GLU A 65 -2.07 -11.03 6.05
CA GLU A 65 -3.38 -10.67 5.54
C GLU A 65 -4.06 -9.66 6.47
N MET A 66 -4.90 -8.82 5.89
CA MET A 66 -5.70 -7.89 6.67
C MET A 66 -6.84 -8.63 7.36
N GLU A 67 -7.06 -8.31 8.63
CA GLU A 67 -8.20 -8.84 9.39
C GLU A 67 -9.39 -7.93 9.17
N SER A 68 -10.11 -8.15 8.09
CA SER A 68 -11.27 -7.33 7.75
C SER A 68 -12.36 -8.19 7.14
N PRO A 69 -13.62 -8.05 7.60
CA PRO A 69 -14.74 -8.76 6.99
C PRO A 69 -15.00 -8.37 5.54
N THR A 70 -14.44 -7.26 5.07
CA THR A 70 -14.61 -6.82 3.69
C THR A 70 -13.79 -7.62 2.69
N LEU A 71 -12.90 -8.48 3.17
CA LEU A 71 -12.04 -9.30 2.31
C LEU A 71 -12.66 -10.63 1.95
N GLN A 72 -13.85 -10.89 2.40
CA GLN A 72 -14.54 -12.15 2.15
C GLN A 72 -15.39 -12.15 0.90
#